data_cc574fcf3e70f27361c413eca1d7b7e7
#
_entry.id   cc574fcf3e70f27361c413eca1d7b7e7
#
_cell.length_a   1.000
_cell.length_b   1.000
_cell.length_c   1.000
_cell.angle_alpha   90.00
_cell.angle_beta   90.00
_cell.angle_gamma   90.00
#
_symmetry.space_group_name_H-M   'P 1'
#
loop_
_entity.id
_entity.type
_entity.pdbx_description
1 polymer ?
#
loop_
_entity_poly.entity_id
_entity_poly.type
_entity_poly.pdbx_seq_one_letter_code
_entity_poly.pdbx_strand_id
1 'polypeptide(L)'
;TNGPAAQLAAKLASLAPGSLNHVSYATSGSCAVDTAIRLAHFYQSRLGQPSRRYVISRQNSYHGSTFLGMTVGRRDGDQSEHFKYVPDLVHHLSAPYPYRRPEGMSLEAFSDFLVQEFADKIAELGPENIACFIAEPAQASGGVTMPPPNYLPRMRELCTRHGILFI
;
A
#
# COMPACT_ATOMS: atom_id res chain seq x y z
N THR A 1 1.24 19.81 20.00
CA THR A 1 1.22 18.55 20.80
C THR A 1 0.58 18.81 22.15
N ASN A 2 -0.17 17.84 22.67
CA ASN A 2 -0.76 17.86 23.99
C ASN A 2 -0.44 16.53 24.70
N GLY A 3 -0.69 16.46 26.03
CA GLY A 3 -0.37 15.29 26.84
C GLY A 3 -0.97 13.98 26.32
N PRO A 4 -2.29 13.92 26.02
CA PRO A 4 -2.92 12.72 25.49
C PRO A 4 -2.31 12.24 24.15
N ALA A 5 -2.00 13.15 23.24
CA ALA A 5 -1.35 12.79 21.96
C ALA A 5 0.06 12.20 22.18
N ALA A 6 0.84 12.78 23.10
CA ALA A 6 2.16 12.24 23.44
C ALA A 6 2.07 10.83 24.06
N GLN A 7 1.11 10.60 24.96
CA GLN A 7 0.88 9.30 25.57
C GLN A 7 0.45 8.25 24.52
N LEU A 8 -0.45 8.65 23.61
CA LEU A 8 -0.87 7.77 22.51
C LEU A 8 0.30 7.44 21.58
N ALA A 9 1.14 8.42 21.23
CA ALA A 9 2.32 8.20 20.39
C ALA A 9 3.29 7.20 21.03
N ALA A 10 3.56 7.34 22.34
CA ALA A 10 4.40 6.40 23.07
C ALA A 10 3.80 4.98 23.08
N LYS A 11 2.48 4.87 23.27
CA LYS A 11 1.79 3.59 23.24
C LYS A 11 1.85 2.94 21.85
N LEU A 12 1.59 3.70 20.79
CA LEU A 12 1.67 3.20 19.41
C LEU A 12 3.10 2.75 19.08
N ALA A 13 4.10 3.55 19.42
CA ALA A 13 5.50 3.18 19.20
C ALA A 13 5.91 1.90 19.95
N SER A 14 5.34 1.65 21.15
CA SER A 14 5.61 0.41 21.90
C SER A 14 4.96 -0.84 21.31
N LEU A 15 3.95 -0.69 20.44
CA LEU A 15 3.22 -1.78 19.79
C LEU A 15 3.63 -1.99 18.34
N ALA A 16 4.23 -0.98 17.72
CA ALA A 16 4.63 -1.03 16.32
C ALA A 16 5.82 -2.00 16.11
N PRO A 17 5.88 -2.69 14.98
CA PRO A 17 6.95 -3.65 14.71
C PRO A 17 8.28 -2.94 14.39
N GLY A 18 9.39 -3.63 14.72
CA GLY A 18 10.74 -3.20 14.36
C GLY A 18 11.10 -1.83 14.95
N SER A 19 11.57 -0.92 14.12
CA SER A 19 12.03 0.42 14.50
C SER A 19 10.99 1.52 14.25
N LEU A 20 9.72 1.20 14.07
CA LEU A 20 8.64 2.17 13.86
C LEU A 20 8.26 2.86 15.18
N ASN A 21 9.04 3.87 15.57
CA ASN A 21 8.92 4.56 16.85
C ASN A 21 8.57 6.06 16.72
N HIS A 22 8.24 6.52 15.52
CA HIS A 22 7.78 7.88 15.27
C HIS A 22 6.32 7.87 14.83
N VAL A 23 5.52 8.75 15.42
CA VAL A 23 4.09 8.85 15.16
C VAL A 23 3.77 10.26 14.66
N SER A 24 3.07 10.33 13.54
CA SER A 24 2.48 11.56 13.00
C SER A 24 0.97 11.45 13.01
N TYR A 25 0.29 12.51 13.40
CA TYR A 25 -1.16 12.56 13.43
C TYR A 25 -1.71 13.37 12.26
N ALA A 26 -2.83 12.92 11.74
CA ALA A 26 -3.60 13.63 10.72
C ALA A 26 -5.05 13.78 11.17
N THR A 27 -5.81 14.64 10.49
CA THR A 27 -7.22 14.91 10.81
C THR A 27 -8.17 13.82 10.30
N SER A 28 -7.69 12.96 9.39
CA SER A 28 -8.46 11.83 8.86
C SER A 28 -7.52 10.75 8.31
N GLY A 29 -8.05 9.53 8.09
CA GLY A 29 -7.34 8.47 7.38
C GLY A 29 -6.90 8.87 5.97
N SER A 30 -7.76 9.57 5.22
CA SER A 30 -7.43 10.09 3.89
C SER A 30 -6.22 11.02 3.92
N CYS A 31 -6.19 11.97 4.87
CA CYS A 31 -5.05 12.88 5.05
C CYS A 31 -3.78 12.13 5.50
N ALA A 32 -3.92 11.07 6.30
CA ALA A 32 -2.79 10.24 6.71
C ALA A 32 -2.18 9.49 5.52
N VAL A 33 -3.01 8.93 4.64
CA VAL A 33 -2.56 8.25 3.41
C VAL A 33 -1.86 9.23 2.47
N ASP A 34 -2.47 10.40 2.20
CA ASP A 34 -1.84 11.43 1.37
C ASP A 34 -0.47 11.85 1.93
N THR A 35 -0.39 12.03 3.25
CA THR A 35 0.86 12.38 3.93
C THR A 35 1.89 11.27 3.81
N ALA A 36 1.49 10.00 4.01
CA ALA A 36 2.41 8.87 3.92
C ALA A 36 3.02 8.72 2.51
N ILE A 37 2.21 8.87 1.46
CA ILE A 37 2.70 8.80 0.07
C ILE A 37 3.62 9.98 -0.24
N ARG A 38 3.28 11.19 0.17
CA ARG A 38 4.13 12.37 0.00
C ARG A 38 5.46 12.23 0.73
N LEU A 39 5.43 11.67 1.95
CA LEU A 39 6.65 11.36 2.70
C LEU A 39 7.49 10.29 2.01
N ALA A 40 6.87 9.29 1.40
CA ALA A 40 7.58 8.28 0.61
C ALA A 40 8.33 8.92 -0.57
N HIS A 41 7.68 9.77 -1.35
CA HIS A 41 8.33 10.51 -2.43
C HIS A 41 9.46 11.43 -1.92
N PHE A 42 9.21 12.15 -0.84
CA PHE A 42 10.22 13.03 -0.23
C PHE A 42 11.44 12.24 0.25
N TYR A 43 11.21 11.11 0.93
CA TYR A 43 12.28 10.24 1.43
C TYR A 43 13.13 9.69 0.28
N GLN A 44 12.52 9.14 -0.76
CA GLN A 44 13.24 8.62 -1.93
C GLN A 44 14.06 9.74 -2.62
N SER A 45 13.48 10.92 -2.77
CA SER A 45 14.18 12.07 -3.33
C SER A 45 15.38 12.50 -2.48
N ARG A 46 15.27 12.48 -1.14
CA ARG A 46 16.37 12.79 -0.22
C ARG A 46 17.50 11.75 -0.25
N LEU A 47 17.20 10.52 -0.66
CA LEU A 47 18.20 9.49 -0.92
C LEU A 47 18.85 9.59 -2.31
N GLY A 48 18.58 10.65 -3.06
CA GLY A 48 19.11 10.84 -4.41
C GLY A 48 18.38 10.00 -5.49
N GLN A 49 17.17 9.56 -5.22
CA GLN A 49 16.36 8.71 -6.11
C GLN A 49 15.04 9.41 -6.52
N PRO A 50 15.08 10.60 -7.15
CA PRO A 50 13.87 11.38 -7.48
C PRO A 50 13.01 10.73 -8.58
N SER A 51 13.53 9.76 -9.32
CA SER A 51 12.78 8.96 -10.30
C SER A 51 11.73 8.05 -9.67
N ARG A 52 11.90 7.67 -8.39
CA ARG A 52 10.96 6.83 -7.65
C ARG A 52 9.65 7.56 -7.38
N ARG A 53 8.72 7.45 -8.32
CA ARG A 53 7.42 8.15 -8.28
C ARG A 53 6.22 7.22 -8.22
N TYR A 54 6.33 5.99 -8.75
CA TYR A 54 5.19 5.10 -8.83
C TYR A 54 4.76 4.59 -7.46
N VAL A 55 3.46 4.51 -7.29
CA VAL A 55 2.80 3.88 -6.13
C VAL A 55 2.16 2.59 -6.62
N ILE A 56 2.45 1.49 -5.96
CA ILE A 56 1.76 0.22 -6.23
C ILE A 56 0.69 0.01 -5.16
N SER A 57 -0.51 -0.33 -5.58
CA SER A 57 -1.66 -0.62 -4.74
C SER A 57 -2.35 -1.91 -5.23
N ARG A 58 -3.56 -2.19 -4.78
CA ARG A 58 -4.29 -3.42 -5.15
C ARG A 58 -5.70 -3.09 -5.63
N GLN A 59 -6.23 -3.94 -6.47
CA GLN A 59 -7.65 -3.92 -6.80
C GLN A 59 -8.48 -4.11 -5.53
N ASN A 60 -9.67 -3.54 -5.53
CA ASN A 60 -10.63 -3.60 -4.42
C ASN A 60 -10.15 -2.95 -3.11
N SER A 61 -9.08 -2.12 -3.16
CA SER A 61 -8.55 -1.39 -2.00
C SER A 61 -9.28 -0.08 -1.76
N TYR A 62 -9.30 0.36 -0.48
CA TYR A 62 -9.77 1.68 -0.09
C TYR A 62 -8.70 2.43 0.70
N HIS A 63 -8.28 3.58 0.19
CA HIS A 63 -7.21 4.38 0.79
C HIS A 63 -7.64 5.83 1.09
N GLY A 64 -8.94 6.09 1.13
CA GLY A 64 -9.48 7.40 1.44
C GLY A 64 -10.21 8.07 0.28
N SER A 65 -10.77 9.25 0.54
CA SER A 65 -11.62 10.00 -0.39
C SER A 65 -11.01 11.35 -0.82
N THR A 66 -9.76 11.62 -0.48
CA THR A 66 -8.99 12.71 -1.07
C THR A 66 -8.67 12.39 -2.53
N PHE A 67 -8.26 13.38 -3.30
CA PHE A 67 -7.89 13.19 -4.71
C PHE A 67 -6.81 12.12 -4.90
N LEU A 68 -5.78 12.10 -4.04
CA LEU A 68 -4.73 11.08 -4.07
C LEU A 68 -5.24 9.75 -3.49
N GLY A 69 -5.95 9.77 -2.37
CA GLY A 69 -6.52 8.56 -1.76
C GLY A 69 -7.43 7.80 -2.71
N MET A 70 -8.29 8.48 -3.47
CA MET A 70 -9.14 7.88 -4.50
C MET A 70 -8.34 7.36 -5.70
N THR A 71 -7.26 8.05 -6.07
CA THR A 71 -6.35 7.58 -7.14
C THR A 71 -5.67 6.26 -6.74
N VAL A 72 -5.27 6.14 -5.49
CA VAL A 72 -4.57 4.96 -4.96
C VAL A 72 -5.53 3.81 -4.68
N GLY A 73 -6.75 4.12 -4.22
CA GLY A 73 -7.81 3.13 -4.06
C GLY A 73 -8.31 2.59 -5.40
N ARG A 74 -8.90 1.39 -5.38
CA ARG A 74 -9.49 0.76 -6.60
C ARG A 74 -10.68 -0.12 -6.24
N ARG A 75 -11.50 0.31 -5.29
CA ARG A 75 -12.77 -0.34 -4.99
C ARG A 75 -13.78 0.01 -6.08
N ASP A 76 -14.48 -0.98 -6.64
CA ASP A 76 -15.38 -0.78 -7.78
C ASP A 76 -16.43 0.32 -7.53
N GLY A 77 -17.03 0.37 -6.34
CA GLY A 77 -18.03 1.38 -6.00
C GLY A 77 -17.50 2.82 -5.89
N ASP A 78 -16.18 3.01 -5.83
CA ASP A 78 -15.55 4.33 -5.72
C ASP A 78 -15.03 4.83 -7.07
N GLN A 79 -15.03 3.98 -8.10
CA GLN A 79 -14.56 4.37 -9.43
C GLN A 79 -15.71 4.93 -10.27
N SER A 80 -15.55 6.14 -10.75
CA SER A 80 -16.54 6.81 -11.58
C SER A 80 -15.84 7.55 -12.72
N GLU A 81 -16.42 7.50 -13.91
CA GLU A 81 -15.97 8.27 -15.08
C GLU A 81 -16.08 9.79 -14.86
N HIS A 82 -16.94 10.21 -13.92
CA HIS A 82 -17.13 11.62 -13.56
C HIS A 82 -16.05 12.16 -12.65
N PHE A 83 -15.28 11.29 -11.97
CA PHE A 83 -14.15 11.71 -11.16
C PHE A 83 -12.87 11.78 -12.00
N LYS A 84 -11.92 12.54 -11.51
CA LYS A 84 -10.59 12.64 -12.10
C LYS A 84 -9.58 12.07 -11.12
N TYR A 85 -8.57 11.43 -11.66
CA TYR A 85 -7.51 10.75 -10.92
C TYR A 85 -6.15 11.27 -11.39
N VAL A 86 -5.10 11.03 -10.61
CA VAL A 86 -3.73 11.34 -11.06
C VAL A 86 -3.31 10.30 -12.09
N PRO A 87 -3.14 10.67 -13.35
CA PRO A 87 -2.76 9.71 -14.39
C PRO A 87 -1.35 9.18 -14.14
N ASP A 88 -1.10 7.95 -14.53
CA ASP A 88 0.22 7.30 -14.59
C ASP A 88 1.03 7.34 -13.28
N LEU A 89 0.36 7.52 -12.14
CA LEU A 89 1.00 7.50 -10.83
C LEU A 89 0.89 6.14 -10.14
N VAL A 90 -0.26 5.47 -10.31
CA VAL A 90 -0.60 4.29 -9.52
C VAL A 90 -0.79 3.06 -10.40
N HIS A 91 -0.17 1.97 -10.03
CA HIS A 91 -0.33 0.66 -10.64
C HIS A 91 -1.01 -0.29 -9.65
N HIS A 92 -2.07 -0.97 -10.11
CA HIS A 92 -2.87 -1.83 -9.24
C HIS A 92 -2.59 -3.30 -9.54
N LEU A 93 -2.25 -4.06 -8.51
CA LEU A 93 -2.14 -5.52 -8.54
C LEU A 93 -3.51 -6.16 -8.27
N SER A 94 -3.63 -7.42 -8.53
CA SER A 94 -4.82 -8.22 -8.21
C SER A 94 -5.18 -8.15 -6.72
N ALA A 95 -6.49 -8.20 -6.43
CA ALA A 95 -6.95 -8.28 -5.06
C ALA A 95 -6.55 -9.63 -4.44
N PRO A 96 -5.98 -9.66 -3.23
CA PRO A 96 -5.61 -10.90 -2.56
C PRO A 96 -6.84 -11.56 -1.93
N TYR A 97 -7.81 -11.96 -2.78
CA TYR A 97 -9.12 -12.47 -2.37
C TYR A 97 -9.22 -14.00 -2.55
N PRO A 98 -8.93 -14.80 -1.51
CA PRO A 98 -8.85 -16.26 -1.63
C PRO A 98 -10.15 -16.92 -2.10
N TYR A 99 -11.31 -16.36 -1.74
CA TYR A 99 -12.62 -16.88 -2.18
C TYR A 99 -12.81 -16.77 -3.70
N ARG A 100 -12.21 -15.78 -4.35
CA ARG A 100 -12.31 -15.53 -5.79
C ARG A 100 -11.08 -16.02 -6.58
N ARG A 101 -10.23 -16.84 -5.96
CA ARG A 101 -9.10 -17.44 -6.68
C ARG A 101 -9.60 -18.39 -7.79
N PRO A 102 -8.79 -18.63 -8.82
CA PRO A 102 -9.12 -19.59 -9.87
C PRO A 102 -9.53 -20.95 -9.30
N GLU A 103 -10.52 -21.59 -9.92
CA GLU A 103 -10.99 -22.91 -9.52
C GLU A 103 -9.85 -23.94 -9.57
N GLY A 104 -9.76 -24.80 -8.56
CA GLY A 104 -8.70 -25.80 -8.43
C GLY A 104 -7.36 -25.26 -7.92
N MET A 105 -7.17 -23.95 -7.81
CA MET A 105 -5.94 -23.37 -7.27
C MET A 105 -5.91 -23.47 -5.75
N SER A 106 -4.81 -24.00 -5.17
CA SER A 106 -4.62 -24.00 -3.72
C SER A 106 -4.39 -22.58 -3.18
N LEU A 107 -4.55 -22.37 -1.86
CA LEU A 107 -4.25 -21.07 -1.24
C LEU A 107 -2.78 -20.69 -1.38
N GLU A 108 -1.88 -21.66 -1.31
CA GLU A 108 -0.45 -21.46 -1.47
C GLU A 108 -0.10 -21.04 -2.90
N ALA A 109 -0.60 -21.77 -3.90
CA ALA A 109 -0.42 -21.41 -5.31
C ALA A 109 -1.01 -20.02 -5.63
N PHE A 110 -2.12 -19.66 -5.00
CA PHE A 110 -2.69 -18.33 -5.15
C PHE A 110 -1.79 -17.25 -4.51
N SER A 111 -1.21 -17.53 -3.34
CA SER A 111 -0.21 -16.64 -2.75
C SER A 111 1.01 -16.48 -3.66
N ASP A 112 1.51 -17.59 -4.24
CA ASP A 112 2.62 -17.55 -5.20
C ASP A 112 2.31 -16.70 -6.42
N PHE A 113 1.14 -16.89 -7.00
CA PHE A 113 0.66 -16.09 -8.13
C PHE A 113 0.68 -14.58 -7.83
N LEU A 114 0.10 -14.16 -6.69
CA LEU A 114 0.03 -12.75 -6.31
C LEU A 114 1.40 -12.13 -6.03
N VAL A 115 2.31 -12.89 -5.43
CA VAL A 115 3.67 -12.44 -5.16
C VAL A 115 4.48 -12.35 -6.46
N GLN A 116 4.29 -13.30 -7.37
CA GLN A 116 4.92 -13.26 -8.69
C GLN A 116 4.42 -12.07 -9.52
N GLU A 117 3.11 -11.79 -9.51
CA GLU A 117 2.55 -10.59 -10.15
C GLU A 117 3.24 -9.30 -9.66
N PHE A 118 3.52 -9.20 -8.37
CA PHE A 118 4.25 -8.05 -7.84
C PHE A 118 5.70 -8.02 -8.32
N ALA A 119 6.39 -9.15 -8.33
CA ALA A 119 7.75 -9.24 -8.84
C ALA A 119 7.82 -8.84 -10.34
N ASP A 120 6.88 -9.32 -11.14
CA ASP A 120 6.78 -8.99 -12.56
C ASP A 120 6.49 -7.50 -12.76
N LYS A 121 5.60 -6.92 -11.96
CA LYS A 121 5.31 -5.48 -11.99
C LYS A 121 6.52 -4.63 -11.60
N ILE A 122 7.31 -5.05 -10.62
CA ILE A 122 8.58 -4.39 -10.27
C ILE A 122 9.55 -4.43 -11.45
N ALA A 123 9.68 -5.58 -12.13
CA ALA A 123 10.55 -5.71 -13.29
C ALA A 123 10.07 -4.87 -14.48
N GLU A 124 8.75 -4.83 -14.73
CA GLU A 124 8.13 -4.04 -15.81
C GLU A 124 8.37 -2.53 -15.63
N LEU A 125 8.18 -2.01 -14.43
CA LEU A 125 8.26 -0.58 -14.13
C LEU A 125 9.71 -0.10 -13.89
N GLY A 126 10.62 -1.00 -13.58
CA GLY A 126 11.94 -0.70 -13.05
C GLY A 126 11.89 -0.35 -11.56
N PRO A 127 12.59 -1.09 -10.68
CA PRO A 127 12.55 -0.85 -9.24
C PRO A 127 12.98 0.57 -8.84
N GLU A 128 13.83 1.22 -9.65
CA GLU A 128 14.29 2.60 -9.47
C GLU A 128 13.20 3.66 -9.71
N ASN A 129 12.04 3.27 -10.21
CA ASN A 129 10.91 4.17 -10.48
C ASN A 129 9.78 4.02 -9.45
N ILE A 130 9.87 3.01 -8.55
CA ILE A 130 8.80 2.70 -7.58
C ILE A 130 9.15 3.31 -6.22
N ALA A 131 8.30 4.22 -5.73
CA ALA A 131 8.44 4.85 -4.42
C ALA A 131 7.96 3.94 -3.29
N CYS A 132 6.77 3.39 -3.44
CA CYS A 132 6.14 2.60 -2.37
C CYS A 132 5.10 1.60 -2.90
N PHE A 133 4.85 0.59 -2.06
CA PHE A 133 3.68 -0.27 -2.11
C PHE A 133 2.81 0.03 -0.90
N ILE A 134 1.51 0.25 -1.11
CA ILE A 134 0.55 0.51 -0.03
C ILE A 134 -0.50 -0.59 0.03
N ALA A 135 -0.79 -1.08 1.24
CA ALA A 135 -1.67 -2.23 1.43
C ALA A 135 -2.39 -2.20 2.77
N GLU A 136 -3.67 -2.51 2.75
CA GLU A 136 -4.44 -2.87 3.95
C GLU A 136 -4.05 -4.29 4.39
N PRO A 137 -3.83 -4.56 5.69
CA PRO A 137 -3.65 -5.93 6.16
C PRO A 137 -4.86 -6.83 5.86
N ALA A 138 -6.06 -6.26 5.96
CA ALA A 138 -7.32 -6.81 5.49
C ALA A 138 -8.05 -5.73 4.69
N GLN A 139 -8.51 -6.03 3.50
CA GLN A 139 -9.30 -5.08 2.69
C GLN A 139 -10.72 -4.95 3.28
N ALA A 140 -10.87 -4.13 4.33
CA ALA A 140 -12.10 -4.03 5.09
C ALA A 140 -13.28 -3.56 4.23
N SER A 141 -13.16 -2.41 3.57
CA SER A 141 -14.20 -1.86 2.68
C SER A 141 -14.39 -2.68 1.41
N GLY A 142 -13.42 -3.49 1.03
CA GLY A 142 -13.47 -4.42 -0.09
C GLY A 142 -14.17 -5.74 0.23
N GLY A 143 -14.87 -5.84 1.36
CA GLY A 143 -15.61 -7.05 1.77
C GLY A 143 -14.92 -7.87 2.85
N VAL A 144 -14.11 -7.24 3.69
CA VAL A 144 -13.35 -7.89 4.77
C VAL A 144 -12.46 -9.03 4.23
N THR A 145 -11.77 -8.74 3.14
CA THR A 145 -10.94 -9.73 2.46
C THR A 145 -9.61 -9.89 3.18
N MET A 146 -9.36 -11.08 3.70
CA MET A 146 -8.06 -11.48 4.25
C MET A 146 -7.17 -12.06 3.15
N PRO A 147 -5.91 -11.62 3.04
CA PRO A 147 -4.99 -12.20 2.06
C PRO A 147 -4.67 -13.66 2.40
N PRO A 148 -4.18 -14.44 1.42
CA PRO A 148 -3.71 -15.80 1.70
C PRO A 148 -2.52 -15.79 2.67
N PRO A 149 -2.25 -16.92 3.34
CA PRO A 149 -1.10 -17.06 4.24
C PRO A 149 0.22 -16.65 3.57
N ASN A 150 1.12 -16.05 4.36
CA ASN A 150 2.46 -15.61 3.92
C ASN A 150 2.50 -14.54 2.82
N TYR A 151 1.37 -14.03 2.35
CA TYR A 151 1.33 -12.98 1.32
C TYR A 151 2.06 -11.71 1.78
N LEU A 152 1.62 -11.09 2.89
CA LEU A 152 2.21 -9.82 3.34
C LEU A 152 3.69 -9.93 3.73
N PRO A 153 4.17 -10.97 4.43
CA PRO A 153 5.60 -11.16 4.65
C PRO A 153 6.43 -11.21 3.36
N ARG A 154 5.95 -11.93 2.35
CA ARG A 154 6.64 -12.04 1.05
C ARG A 154 6.62 -10.72 0.26
N MET A 155 5.50 -9.98 0.31
CA MET A 155 5.44 -8.62 -0.25
C MET A 155 6.44 -7.68 0.45
N ARG A 156 6.57 -7.80 1.78
CA ARG A 156 7.57 -7.07 2.57
C ARG A 156 9.00 -7.38 2.13
N GLU A 157 9.30 -8.66 1.88
CA GLU A 157 10.61 -9.08 1.42
C GLU A 157 10.97 -8.48 0.05
N LEU A 158 10.04 -8.51 -0.91
CA LEU A 158 10.22 -7.88 -2.21
C LEU A 158 10.44 -6.36 -2.07
N CYS A 159 9.63 -5.68 -1.27
CA CYS A 159 9.82 -4.26 -1.00
C CYS A 159 11.21 -3.97 -0.44
N THR A 160 11.66 -4.74 0.55
CA THR A 160 12.98 -4.59 1.18
C THR A 160 14.11 -4.79 0.17
N ARG A 161 14.03 -5.86 -0.64
CA ARG A 161 15.02 -6.21 -1.66
C ARG A 161 15.22 -5.09 -2.69
N HIS A 162 14.17 -4.41 -3.05
CA HIS A 162 14.18 -3.39 -4.11
C HIS A 162 14.17 -1.95 -3.58
N GLY A 163 14.27 -1.73 -2.26
CA GLY A 163 14.26 -0.40 -1.66
C GLY A 163 12.92 0.34 -1.84
N ILE A 164 11.82 -0.41 -2.01
CA ILE A 164 10.45 0.08 -2.10
C ILE A 164 9.91 0.25 -0.68
N LEU A 165 9.34 1.41 -0.36
CA LEU A 165 8.72 1.60 0.95
C LEU A 165 7.40 0.82 1.03
N PHE A 166 7.17 0.14 2.16
CA PHE A 166 5.91 -0.57 2.41
C PHE A 166 5.06 0.21 3.41
N ILE A 167 3.92 0.72 2.97
CA ILE A 167 2.93 1.49 3.73
C ILE A 167 1.73 0.62 4.07
#